data_68b1e0227dac6936758a6372933751fe
#
_entry.id   68b1e0227dac6936758a6372933751fe
#
_cell.length_a   1.000
_cell.length_b   1.000
_cell.length_c   1.000
_cell.angle_alpha   90.00
_cell.angle_beta   90.00
_cell.angle_gamma   90.00
#
_symmetry.space_group_name_H-M   'P 1'
#
loop_
_entity.id
_entity.type
_entity.pdbx_description
1 polymer ?
#
loop_
_entity_poly.entity_id
_entity_poly.type
_entity_poly.pdbx_seq_one_letter_code
_entity_poly.pdbx_strand_id
1 'polypeptide(L)'
;IKQCLVGSEMCIRDRKNGLFQETGTEEFNDLILNGNSTADRMKLAQLLKDGFSSKNFGNSGLDETTSIIQEQFRKFVEDDVTPNAHEWHLKDNLIPMSVIEKMSELGVFGLTIPEEYGGLGMTRFVDCVVTEELARGYIGIGSLGTRGDIAAELLITGGTEEQKNKYLPKIASGEMLPCAVLTEPHSGSDMGSFKTRAVANGEHYTITGNKTWVTHGARSDVMMLLARTNPDEKGYKGLSMFLAEKQRGDDDNMFPDEGISGGEIEVLGYRGMKEYEMAFDGFKVKKENLLGEKEGNGFKQMMETFEAARIQTAARALGVAQSAFETAMQYAIDRLDTNGGSLYDKPRNASKIVSMATEIMAARQLTYYAAREKDKGHRCDLEAGMAKMLAARVAWACADNGVQIHGGNGFALEYPISRILCDSRILNIFEGTAEIQADIVTRRLVSTNPA
;
A
#
# COMPACT_ATOMS: atom_id res chain seq x y z
N ILE A 1 4.65 -21.86 -3.33
CA ILE A 1 5.68 -22.82 -2.84
C ILE A 1 5.04 -23.89 -1.93
N LYS A 2 4.13 -23.59 -0.99
CA LYS A 2 3.35 -24.60 -0.29
C LYS A 2 2.44 -25.41 -1.26
N GLN A 3 1.92 -24.77 -2.30
CA GLN A 3 1.24 -25.46 -3.41
C GLN A 3 2.20 -26.28 -4.28
N CYS A 4 3.48 -25.91 -4.39
CA CYS A 4 4.48 -26.76 -5.05
C CYS A 4 4.88 -28.01 -4.22
N LEU A 5 4.77 -27.98 -2.89
CA LEU A 5 4.99 -29.18 -2.07
C LEU A 5 3.77 -30.12 -2.09
N VAL A 6 2.55 -29.60 -2.16
CA VAL A 6 1.35 -30.36 -2.55
C VAL A 6 1.42 -30.73 -4.04
N GLY A 7 2.07 -29.90 -4.86
CA GLY A 7 2.42 -30.14 -6.26
C GLY A 7 3.43 -31.25 -6.48
N SER A 8 4.27 -31.63 -5.52
CA SER A 8 5.19 -32.77 -5.73
C SER A 8 4.44 -34.10 -5.83
N GLU A 9 3.38 -34.30 -5.05
CA GLU A 9 2.52 -35.48 -5.21
C GLU A 9 1.61 -35.37 -6.45
N MET A 10 1.11 -34.18 -6.77
CA MET A 10 0.36 -33.96 -8.03
C MET A 10 1.28 -34.08 -9.25
N CYS A 11 2.48 -33.50 -9.24
CA CYS A 11 3.45 -33.67 -10.32
C CYS A 11 3.91 -35.14 -10.49
N ILE A 12 4.02 -35.91 -9.40
CA ILE A 12 4.31 -37.35 -9.48
C ILE A 12 3.12 -38.13 -10.03
N ARG A 13 1.89 -37.71 -9.73
CA ARG A 13 0.66 -38.31 -10.26
C ARG A 13 0.45 -37.97 -11.75
N ASP A 14 0.73 -36.71 -12.12
CA ASP A 14 0.63 -36.25 -13.51
C ASP A 14 1.74 -36.82 -14.39
N ARG A 15 2.91 -37.17 -13.85
CA ARG A 15 3.95 -37.97 -14.53
C ARG A 15 3.45 -39.36 -14.94
N LYS A 16 2.64 -40.01 -14.10
CA LYS A 16 2.04 -41.31 -14.43
C LYS A 16 0.95 -41.18 -15.49
N ASN A 17 0.39 -40.00 -15.69
CA ASN A 17 -0.68 -39.72 -16.64
C ASN A 17 -0.21 -39.07 -17.96
N GLY A 18 1.09 -38.97 -18.20
CA GLY A 18 1.66 -38.51 -19.48
C GLY A 18 1.61 -37.01 -19.76
N LEU A 19 1.13 -36.18 -18.83
CA LEU A 19 1.00 -34.71 -19.01
C LEU A 19 2.34 -34.00 -19.21
N PHE A 20 3.46 -34.59 -18.83
CA PHE A 20 4.81 -34.04 -18.91
C PHE A 20 5.76 -34.78 -19.86
N GLN A 21 5.25 -35.68 -20.69
CA GLN A 21 6.12 -36.47 -21.60
C GLN A 21 6.71 -35.64 -22.75
N GLU A 22 6.18 -34.45 -23.05
CA GLU A 22 6.63 -33.65 -24.19
C GLU A 22 7.51 -32.45 -23.85
N THR A 23 7.68 -32.09 -22.56
CA THR A 23 8.39 -30.84 -22.17
C THR A 23 9.71 -31.05 -21.41
N GLY A 24 10.12 -32.28 -21.20
CA GLY A 24 11.23 -32.55 -20.29
C GLY A 24 12.57 -32.69 -20.99
N THR A 25 13.32 -31.59 -21.18
CA THR A 25 14.78 -31.68 -21.25
C THR A 25 15.33 -32.24 -19.94
N GLU A 26 16.47 -32.91 -19.96
CA GLU A 26 17.16 -33.40 -18.75
C GLU A 26 17.35 -32.29 -17.71
N GLU A 27 17.65 -31.07 -18.18
CA GLU A 27 17.79 -29.84 -17.37
C GLU A 27 16.48 -29.43 -16.66
N PHE A 28 15.33 -29.54 -17.33
CA PHE A 28 14.02 -29.24 -16.71
C PHE A 28 13.64 -30.26 -15.64
N ASN A 29 13.95 -31.52 -15.87
CA ASN A 29 13.74 -32.60 -14.90
C ASN A 29 14.68 -32.43 -13.69
N ASP A 30 15.94 -32.01 -13.92
CA ASP A 30 16.91 -31.71 -12.87
C ASP A 30 16.45 -30.51 -12.04
N LEU A 31 15.98 -29.43 -12.68
CA LEU A 31 15.41 -28.26 -11.99
C LEU A 31 14.22 -28.64 -11.10
N ILE A 32 13.29 -29.48 -11.58
CA ILE A 32 12.13 -29.93 -10.78
C ILE A 32 12.56 -30.81 -9.61
N LEU A 33 13.52 -31.71 -9.81
CA LEU A 33 13.93 -32.69 -8.81
C LEU A 33 14.93 -32.12 -7.80
N ASN A 34 15.84 -31.28 -8.26
CA ASN A 34 17.01 -30.86 -7.52
C ASN A 34 17.10 -29.34 -7.32
N GLY A 35 16.43 -28.52 -8.17
CA GLY A 35 16.55 -27.06 -8.17
C GLY A 35 16.02 -26.35 -6.90
N ASN A 36 15.43 -27.09 -5.94
CA ASN A 36 15.01 -26.58 -4.64
C ASN A 36 15.51 -27.48 -3.48
N SER A 37 16.72 -28.02 -3.66
CA SER A 37 17.34 -28.85 -2.62
C SER A 37 17.68 -28.03 -1.37
N THR A 38 17.82 -28.71 -0.22
CA THR A 38 18.31 -28.04 1.02
C THR A 38 19.69 -27.44 0.78
N ALA A 39 20.57 -28.10 0.02
CA ALA A 39 21.90 -27.61 -0.31
C ALA A 39 21.87 -26.30 -1.09
N ASP A 40 21.01 -26.18 -2.09
CA ASP A 40 20.88 -24.96 -2.89
C ASP A 40 20.27 -23.81 -2.09
N ARG A 41 19.29 -24.11 -1.23
CA ARG A 41 18.75 -23.12 -0.28
C ARG A 41 19.81 -22.61 0.69
N MET A 42 20.69 -23.48 1.17
CA MET A 42 21.79 -23.07 2.05
C MET A 42 22.84 -22.22 1.32
N LYS A 43 23.14 -22.49 0.04
CA LYS A 43 23.99 -21.61 -0.79
C LYS A 43 23.38 -20.24 -0.95
N LEU A 44 22.08 -20.16 -1.29
CA LEU A 44 21.39 -18.88 -1.40
C LEU A 44 21.32 -18.15 -0.05
N ALA A 45 21.12 -18.88 1.05
CA ALA A 45 21.19 -18.31 2.40
C ALA A 45 22.55 -17.67 2.68
N GLN A 46 23.65 -18.36 2.28
CA GLN A 46 25.00 -17.78 2.46
C GLN A 46 25.18 -16.50 1.64
N LEU A 47 24.74 -16.48 0.38
CA LEU A 47 24.79 -15.28 -0.46
C LEU A 47 23.99 -14.11 0.16
N LEU A 48 22.80 -14.39 0.71
CA LEU A 48 22.01 -13.38 1.42
C LEU A 48 22.74 -12.86 2.66
N LYS A 49 23.40 -13.75 3.44
CA LYS A 49 24.18 -13.37 4.62
C LYS A 49 25.36 -12.49 4.24
N ASP A 50 26.08 -12.84 3.20
CA ASP A 50 27.23 -12.07 2.70
C ASP A 50 26.82 -10.69 2.17
N GLY A 51 25.66 -10.61 1.52
CA GLY A 51 25.06 -9.36 1.00
C GLY A 51 24.37 -8.49 2.03
N PHE A 52 24.13 -8.98 3.24
CA PHE A 52 23.27 -8.32 4.21
C PHE A 52 23.79 -6.96 4.68
N SER A 53 25.09 -6.84 4.95
CA SER A 53 25.73 -5.59 5.38
C SER A 53 25.66 -4.48 4.32
N SER A 54 25.68 -4.87 3.03
CA SER A 54 25.50 -3.95 1.89
C SER A 54 24.05 -3.77 1.47
N LYS A 55 23.11 -4.45 2.18
CA LYS A 55 21.68 -4.49 1.83
C LYS A 55 21.41 -4.90 0.39
N ASN A 56 22.30 -5.69 -0.19
CA ASN A 56 22.20 -6.21 -1.54
C ASN A 56 21.51 -7.57 -1.54
N PHE A 57 20.23 -7.56 -1.92
CA PHE A 57 19.39 -8.77 -1.98
C PHE A 57 19.07 -9.20 -3.42
N GLY A 58 19.94 -8.85 -4.35
CA GLY A 58 19.81 -9.12 -5.78
C GLY A 58 19.48 -7.87 -6.59
N ASN A 59 19.53 -8.01 -7.91
CA ASN A 59 19.27 -6.91 -8.83
C ASN A 59 17.75 -6.74 -9.02
N SER A 60 17.23 -5.59 -8.56
CA SER A 60 15.81 -5.21 -8.73
C SER A 60 15.48 -4.62 -10.11
N GLY A 61 16.49 -4.39 -10.95
CA GLY A 61 16.33 -3.83 -12.30
C GLY A 61 16.12 -2.32 -12.31
N LEU A 62 16.64 -1.60 -11.32
CA LEU A 62 16.63 -0.14 -11.28
C LEU A 62 17.77 0.40 -12.15
N ASP A 63 17.49 1.51 -12.84
CA ASP A 63 18.52 2.32 -13.46
C ASP A 63 19.31 3.16 -12.42
N GLU A 64 20.36 3.82 -12.85
CA GLU A 64 21.22 4.61 -11.96
C GLU A 64 20.46 5.74 -11.25
N THR A 65 19.62 6.48 -11.98
CA THR A 65 18.84 7.59 -11.44
C THR A 65 17.84 7.09 -10.38
N THR A 66 17.10 6.05 -10.68
CA THR A 66 16.13 5.45 -9.74
C THR A 66 16.83 4.86 -8.52
N SER A 67 18.03 4.30 -8.68
CA SER A 67 18.85 3.79 -7.58
C SER A 67 19.30 4.91 -6.63
N ILE A 68 19.69 6.07 -7.17
CA ILE A 68 20.06 7.26 -6.37
C ILE A 68 18.85 7.77 -5.60
N ILE A 69 17.67 7.83 -6.23
CA ILE A 69 16.43 8.23 -5.57
C ILE A 69 16.10 7.24 -4.44
N GLN A 70 16.18 5.94 -4.71
CA GLN A 70 15.95 4.91 -3.68
C GLN A 70 16.86 5.13 -2.47
N GLU A 71 18.15 5.34 -2.69
CA GLU A 71 19.13 5.51 -1.62
C GLU A 71 18.87 6.78 -0.80
N GLN A 72 18.44 7.87 -1.43
CA GLN A 72 18.06 9.11 -0.74
C GLN A 72 16.88 8.87 0.23
N PHE A 73 15.83 8.20 -0.24
CA PHE A 73 14.67 7.89 0.61
C PHE A 73 14.99 6.83 1.66
N ARG A 74 15.84 5.87 1.34
CA ARG A 74 16.36 4.90 2.31
C ARG A 74 17.08 5.60 3.46
N LYS A 75 17.95 6.55 3.15
CA LYS A 75 18.66 7.33 4.16
C LYS A 75 17.70 8.12 5.04
N PHE A 76 16.74 8.84 4.47
CA PHE A 76 15.71 9.54 5.24
C PHE A 76 14.98 8.61 6.20
N VAL A 77 14.58 7.45 5.72
CA VAL A 77 13.86 6.45 6.51
C VAL A 77 14.73 5.90 7.65
N GLU A 78 16.00 5.61 7.40
CA GLU A 78 16.92 5.10 8.41
C GLU A 78 17.28 6.14 9.48
N ASP A 79 17.44 7.38 9.08
CA ASP A 79 17.81 8.46 9.99
C ASP A 79 16.63 8.97 10.83
N ASP A 80 15.46 9.19 10.21
CA ASP A 80 14.35 9.93 10.83
C ASP A 80 13.14 9.06 11.22
N VAL A 81 12.92 7.93 10.55
CA VAL A 81 11.70 7.13 10.71
C VAL A 81 11.92 5.86 11.52
N THR A 82 12.80 4.99 11.06
CA THR A 82 13.01 3.64 11.63
C THR A 82 13.32 3.66 13.13
N PRO A 83 14.14 4.57 13.65
CA PRO A 83 14.46 4.63 15.08
C PRO A 83 13.24 4.94 15.97
N ASN A 84 12.24 5.60 15.41
CA ASN A 84 11.08 6.11 16.17
C ASN A 84 9.79 5.30 15.90
N ALA A 85 9.72 4.59 14.79
CA ALA A 85 8.50 3.95 14.30
C ALA A 85 7.86 2.97 15.30
N HIS A 86 8.69 2.23 16.04
CA HIS A 86 8.19 1.27 17.02
C HIS A 86 7.56 1.96 18.22
N GLU A 87 8.18 3.04 18.71
CA GLU A 87 7.66 3.85 19.81
C GLU A 87 6.34 4.54 19.41
N TRP A 88 6.26 5.13 18.20
CA TRP A 88 5.02 5.73 17.70
C TRP A 88 3.89 4.70 17.67
N HIS A 89 4.17 3.48 17.21
CA HIS A 89 3.18 2.41 17.21
C HIS A 89 2.73 2.02 18.63
N LEU A 90 3.67 1.79 19.54
CA LEU A 90 3.34 1.35 20.90
C LEU A 90 2.54 2.39 21.69
N LYS A 91 2.85 3.66 21.52
CA LYS A 91 2.18 4.78 22.19
C LYS A 91 0.96 5.31 21.42
N ASP A 92 0.68 4.76 20.26
CA ASP A 92 -0.34 5.25 19.33
C ASP A 92 -0.19 6.75 19.01
N ASN A 93 1.04 7.21 18.91
CA ASN A 93 1.36 8.58 18.60
C ASN A 93 1.15 8.88 17.11
N LEU A 94 0.65 10.06 16.81
CA LEU A 94 0.68 10.58 15.44
C LEU A 94 2.12 10.81 14.98
N ILE A 95 2.41 10.52 13.72
CA ILE A 95 3.68 10.88 13.08
C ILE A 95 3.91 12.40 13.28
N PRO A 96 5.06 12.81 13.80
CA PRO A 96 5.34 14.24 14.05
C PRO A 96 5.24 15.08 12.78
N MET A 97 4.70 16.29 12.90
CA MET A 97 4.62 17.22 11.76
C MET A 97 5.98 17.54 11.16
N SER A 98 7.05 17.59 11.98
CA SER A 98 8.42 17.76 11.48
C SER A 98 8.91 16.66 10.53
N VAL A 99 8.40 15.43 10.67
CA VAL A 99 8.68 14.34 9.74
C VAL A 99 7.88 14.54 8.44
N ILE A 100 6.63 14.99 8.54
CA ILE A 100 5.79 15.31 7.37
C ILE A 100 6.39 16.49 6.59
N GLU A 101 6.92 17.51 7.28
CA GLU A 101 7.64 18.64 6.67
C GLU A 101 8.87 18.17 5.89
N LYS A 102 9.69 17.28 6.47
CA LYS A 102 10.80 16.66 5.74
C LYS A 102 10.35 15.85 4.51
N MET A 103 9.22 15.13 4.60
CA MET A 103 8.63 14.45 3.45
C MET A 103 8.25 15.44 2.34
N SER A 104 7.72 16.62 2.73
CA SER A 104 7.40 17.72 1.80
C SER A 104 8.67 18.26 1.13
N GLU A 105 9.72 18.53 1.90
CA GLU A 105 11.02 19.01 1.40
C GLU A 105 11.67 18.00 0.42
N LEU A 106 11.46 16.70 0.65
CA LEU A 106 11.90 15.61 -0.25
C LEU A 106 10.99 15.42 -1.46
N GLY A 107 9.88 16.17 -1.56
CA GLY A 107 8.95 16.13 -2.68
C GLY A 107 8.02 14.91 -2.70
N VAL A 108 7.86 14.20 -1.58
CA VAL A 108 7.03 12.97 -1.49
C VAL A 108 5.62 13.18 -2.00
N PHE A 109 5.00 14.33 -1.65
CA PHE A 109 3.60 14.59 -2.00
C PHE A 109 3.39 15.05 -3.45
N GLY A 110 4.49 15.41 -4.13
CA GLY A 110 4.47 15.88 -5.51
C GLY A 110 5.13 14.95 -6.53
N LEU A 111 5.51 13.72 -6.14
CA LEU A 111 6.29 12.82 -7.00
C LEU A 111 5.70 12.66 -8.40
N THR A 112 4.41 12.37 -8.52
CA THR A 112 3.71 12.10 -9.78
C THR A 112 2.93 13.30 -10.32
N ILE A 113 2.85 14.39 -9.56
CA ILE A 113 2.21 15.64 -10.01
C ILE A 113 3.07 16.26 -11.12
N PRO A 114 2.48 16.64 -12.26
CA PRO A 114 3.22 17.30 -13.34
C PRO A 114 3.96 18.57 -12.88
N GLU A 115 5.11 18.86 -13.49
CA GLU A 115 5.93 20.02 -13.19
C GLU A 115 5.17 21.35 -13.36
N GLU A 116 4.24 21.42 -14.32
CA GLU A 116 3.40 22.60 -14.55
C GLU A 116 2.51 22.96 -13.36
N TYR A 117 2.22 21.99 -12.47
CA TYR A 117 1.51 22.18 -11.21
C TYR A 117 2.43 22.13 -9.97
N GLY A 118 3.74 22.29 -10.17
CA GLY A 118 4.71 22.35 -9.09
C GLY A 118 5.15 21.00 -8.50
N GLY A 119 4.83 19.90 -9.16
CA GLY A 119 5.30 18.56 -8.80
C GLY A 119 6.63 18.20 -9.45
N LEU A 120 7.05 16.94 -9.31
CA LEU A 120 8.29 16.41 -9.86
C LEU A 120 8.11 15.65 -11.19
N GLY A 121 6.89 15.39 -11.61
CA GLY A 121 6.58 14.70 -12.87
C GLY A 121 7.19 13.31 -13.00
N MET A 122 7.47 12.64 -11.87
CA MET A 122 8.08 11.31 -11.87
C MET A 122 7.10 10.24 -12.34
N THR A 123 7.64 9.14 -12.85
CA THR A 123 6.87 7.98 -13.28
C THR A 123 6.25 7.24 -12.10
N ARG A 124 5.19 6.49 -12.33
CA ARG A 124 4.57 5.60 -11.35
C ARG A 124 5.54 4.53 -10.85
N PHE A 125 6.49 4.13 -11.71
CA PHE A 125 7.55 3.21 -11.33
C PHE A 125 8.47 3.80 -10.25
N VAL A 126 8.93 5.04 -10.42
CA VAL A 126 9.77 5.74 -9.42
C VAL A 126 9.01 5.93 -8.11
N ASP A 127 7.74 6.33 -8.20
CA ASP A 127 6.85 6.48 -7.05
C ASP A 127 6.69 5.16 -6.26
N CYS A 128 6.60 4.00 -6.94
CA CYS A 128 6.60 2.70 -6.27
C CYS A 128 7.90 2.43 -5.51
N VAL A 129 9.04 2.78 -6.08
CA VAL A 129 10.35 2.59 -5.43
C VAL A 129 10.45 3.46 -4.17
N VAL A 130 10.02 4.71 -4.25
CA VAL A 130 9.98 5.62 -3.09
C VAL A 130 9.01 5.11 -2.02
N THR A 131 7.79 4.74 -2.42
CA THR A 131 6.76 4.22 -1.50
C THR A 131 7.22 2.93 -0.80
N GLU A 132 7.94 2.06 -1.48
CA GLU A 132 8.53 0.85 -0.87
C GLU A 132 9.52 1.24 0.24
N GLU A 133 10.45 2.16 0.00
CA GLU A 133 11.40 2.61 1.02
C GLU A 133 10.71 3.31 2.20
N LEU A 134 9.76 4.20 1.95
CA LEU A 134 8.99 4.86 3.00
C LEU A 134 8.26 3.85 3.90
N ALA A 135 7.58 2.87 3.29
CA ALA A 135 6.84 1.83 4.00
C ALA A 135 7.76 0.80 4.68
N ARG A 136 9.02 0.64 4.21
CA ARG A 136 10.05 -0.17 4.88
C ARG A 136 10.38 0.38 6.26
N GLY A 137 10.43 1.68 6.43
CA GLY A 137 10.62 2.31 7.75
C GLY A 137 9.37 2.21 8.62
N TYR A 138 8.24 2.68 8.06
CA TYR A 138 6.96 2.63 8.73
C TYR A 138 5.82 2.74 7.72
N ILE A 139 4.86 1.83 7.78
CA ILE A 139 3.74 1.78 6.84
C ILE A 139 2.96 3.11 6.81
N GLY A 140 2.85 3.82 7.93
CA GLY A 140 2.19 5.12 8.04
C GLY A 140 2.85 6.18 7.17
N ILE A 141 4.18 6.22 7.10
CA ILE A 141 4.94 7.16 6.27
C ILE A 141 4.65 6.89 4.78
N GLY A 142 4.71 5.64 4.34
CA GLY A 142 4.34 5.27 2.96
C GLY A 142 2.89 5.61 2.62
N SER A 143 2.00 5.50 3.59
CA SER A 143 0.58 5.82 3.40
C SER A 143 0.28 7.32 3.32
N LEU A 144 1.02 8.16 4.03
CA LEU A 144 0.90 9.62 3.90
C LEU A 144 1.20 10.07 2.47
N GLY A 145 2.30 9.58 1.85
CA GLY A 145 2.61 9.85 0.45
C GLY A 145 1.48 9.40 -0.48
N THR A 146 0.97 8.19 -0.27
CA THR A 146 -0.15 7.64 -1.07
C THR A 146 -1.43 8.48 -0.98
N ARG A 147 -1.73 9.15 0.15
CA ARG A 147 -2.90 10.05 0.23
C ARG A 147 -2.77 11.23 -0.74
N GLY A 148 -1.57 11.84 -0.82
CA GLY A 148 -1.25 12.88 -1.80
C GLY A 148 -1.41 12.38 -3.25
N ASP A 149 -0.87 11.22 -3.54
CA ASP A 149 -0.91 10.62 -4.86
C ASP A 149 -2.34 10.30 -5.34
N ILE A 150 -3.18 9.70 -4.49
CA ILE A 150 -4.60 9.44 -4.82
C ILE A 150 -5.37 10.74 -5.11
N ALA A 151 -5.15 11.78 -4.31
CA ALA A 151 -5.80 13.07 -4.51
C ALA A 151 -5.34 13.73 -5.81
N ALA A 152 -4.04 13.65 -6.11
CA ALA A 152 -3.47 14.17 -7.36
C ALA A 152 -4.03 13.45 -8.58
N GLU A 153 -4.06 12.11 -8.58
CA GLU A 153 -4.62 11.31 -9.68
C GLU A 153 -6.09 11.65 -9.94
N LEU A 154 -6.91 11.79 -8.87
CA LEU A 154 -8.31 12.24 -8.98
C LEU A 154 -8.44 13.61 -9.61
N LEU A 155 -7.60 14.57 -9.21
CA LEU A 155 -7.59 15.92 -9.78
C LEU A 155 -7.14 15.95 -11.23
N ILE A 156 -6.05 15.23 -11.55
CA ILE A 156 -5.48 15.19 -12.91
C ILE A 156 -6.49 14.59 -13.89
N THR A 157 -7.16 13.50 -13.49
CA THR A 157 -8.09 12.78 -14.38
C THR A 157 -9.49 13.36 -14.41
N GLY A 158 -9.97 13.94 -13.31
CA GLY A 158 -11.36 14.35 -13.15
C GLY A 158 -11.61 15.82 -12.84
N GLY A 159 -10.57 16.60 -12.52
CA GLY A 159 -10.69 18.02 -12.15
C GLY A 159 -10.74 18.97 -13.33
N THR A 160 -11.36 20.15 -13.13
CA THR A 160 -11.22 21.27 -14.07
C THR A 160 -9.83 21.90 -13.96
N GLU A 161 -9.43 22.72 -14.95
CA GLU A 161 -8.12 23.40 -14.89
C GLU A 161 -8.04 24.36 -13.69
N GLU A 162 -9.12 24.99 -13.30
CA GLU A 162 -9.21 25.83 -12.11
C GLU A 162 -8.96 25.01 -10.84
N GLN A 163 -9.57 23.81 -10.75
CA GLN A 163 -9.36 22.91 -9.63
C GLN A 163 -7.92 22.37 -9.58
N LYS A 164 -7.35 21.96 -10.70
CA LYS A 164 -5.95 21.52 -10.80
C LYS A 164 -4.99 22.62 -10.33
N ASN A 165 -5.14 23.84 -10.87
CA ASN A 165 -4.29 24.98 -10.52
C ASN A 165 -4.45 25.40 -9.04
N LYS A 166 -5.62 25.20 -8.43
CA LYS A 166 -5.90 25.54 -7.05
C LYS A 166 -5.28 24.54 -6.07
N TYR A 167 -5.42 23.23 -6.36
CA TYR A 167 -5.12 22.18 -5.38
C TYR A 167 -3.78 21.48 -5.60
N LEU A 168 -3.40 21.18 -6.85
CA LEU A 168 -2.19 20.39 -7.11
C LEU A 168 -0.91 21.02 -6.57
N PRO A 169 -0.66 22.36 -6.71
CA PRO A 169 0.53 22.97 -6.16
C PRO A 169 0.61 22.88 -4.63
N LYS A 170 -0.53 23.01 -3.96
CA LYS A 170 -0.60 22.93 -2.50
C LYS A 170 -0.43 21.51 -1.97
N ILE A 171 -0.92 20.52 -2.71
CA ILE A 171 -0.69 19.11 -2.41
C ILE A 171 0.78 18.78 -2.64
N ALA A 172 1.35 19.15 -3.79
CA ALA A 172 2.74 18.90 -4.14
C ALA A 172 3.74 19.41 -3.11
N SER A 173 3.48 20.63 -2.57
CA SER A 173 4.31 21.26 -1.54
C SER A 173 4.07 20.71 -0.12
N GLY A 174 3.02 19.90 0.09
CA GLY A 174 2.59 19.46 1.41
C GLY A 174 1.90 20.55 2.26
N GLU A 175 1.64 21.75 1.67
CA GLU A 175 0.84 22.80 2.33
C GLU A 175 -0.56 22.27 2.66
N MET A 176 -1.12 21.47 1.76
CA MET A 176 -2.45 20.87 1.89
C MET A 176 -2.35 19.34 1.92
N LEU A 177 -2.72 18.75 3.05
CA LEU A 177 -2.71 17.30 3.24
C LEU A 177 -4.10 16.72 2.94
N PRO A 178 -4.23 15.84 1.94
CA PRO A 178 -5.52 15.25 1.60
C PRO A 178 -5.82 13.97 2.38
N CYS A 179 -7.12 13.63 2.49
CA CYS A 179 -7.57 12.30 2.90
C CYS A 179 -8.71 11.79 2.02
N ALA A 180 -8.87 10.47 1.96
CA ALA A 180 -9.98 9.83 1.23
C ALA A 180 -11.13 9.53 2.20
N VAL A 181 -12.33 10.02 1.88
CA VAL A 181 -13.53 9.92 2.73
C VAL A 181 -14.63 9.19 1.95
N LEU A 182 -14.54 7.86 1.93
CA LEU A 182 -15.33 7.02 1.03
C LEU A 182 -16.27 6.08 1.81
N THR A 183 -15.70 5.19 2.61
CA THR A 183 -16.36 4.06 3.28
C THR A 183 -17.42 4.54 4.29
N GLU A 184 -18.51 3.80 4.37
CA GLU A 184 -19.59 4.04 5.33
C GLU A 184 -19.74 2.85 6.29
N PRO A 185 -20.28 3.06 7.52
CA PRO A 185 -20.35 2.00 8.53
C PRO A 185 -21.09 0.73 8.08
N HIS A 186 -22.02 0.85 7.14
CA HIS A 186 -22.80 -0.28 6.62
C HIS A 186 -22.25 -0.85 5.31
N SER A 187 -21.28 -0.19 4.65
CA SER A 187 -20.77 -0.63 3.35
C SER A 187 -19.36 -0.09 3.06
N GLY A 188 -18.47 -0.99 2.62
CA GLY A 188 -17.13 -0.65 2.12
C GLY A 188 -16.97 -1.05 0.65
N SER A 189 -16.95 -2.36 0.35
CA SER A 189 -16.75 -2.88 -1.02
C SER A 189 -17.93 -2.58 -1.95
N ASP A 190 -19.15 -2.52 -1.45
CA ASP A 190 -20.34 -2.10 -2.22
C ASP A 190 -20.60 -0.59 -2.09
N MET A 191 -19.85 0.19 -2.84
CA MET A 191 -19.99 1.65 -2.87
C MET A 191 -21.33 2.12 -3.46
N GLY A 192 -21.99 1.28 -4.26
CA GLY A 192 -23.31 1.59 -4.84
C GLY A 192 -24.40 1.77 -3.79
N SER A 193 -24.21 1.23 -2.59
CA SER A 193 -25.16 1.35 -1.47
C SER A 193 -24.85 2.51 -0.52
N PHE A 194 -23.86 3.37 -0.80
CA PHE A 194 -23.54 4.53 0.03
C PHE A 194 -24.72 5.52 0.15
N LYS A 195 -24.92 6.02 1.38
CA LYS A 195 -26.09 6.82 1.79
C LYS A 195 -25.77 8.25 2.19
N THR A 196 -24.49 8.60 2.46
CA THR A 196 -24.09 9.98 2.72
C THR A 196 -24.58 10.87 1.59
N ARG A 197 -25.36 11.92 1.93
CA ARG A 197 -26.04 12.79 0.96
C ARG A 197 -25.29 14.11 0.80
N ALA A 198 -25.34 14.63 -0.40
CA ALA A 198 -24.95 15.99 -0.74
C ALA A 198 -26.13 16.67 -1.43
N VAL A 199 -26.77 17.61 -0.75
CA VAL A 199 -27.95 18.32 -1.27
C VAL A 199 -27.53 19.72 -1.69
N ALA A 200 -27.75 20.09 -2.95
CA ALA A 200 -27.47 21.43 -3.46
C ALA A 200 -28.35 22.47 -2.76
N ASN A 201 -27.72 23.53 -2.24
CA ASN A 201 -28.38 24.65 -1.57
C ASN A 201 -27.67 25.97 -1.91
N GLY A 202 -28.15 26.63 -2.95
CA GLY A 202 -27.51 27.87 -3.46
C GLY A 202 -26.08 27.62 -3.93
N GLU A 203 -25.13 28.29 -3.32
CA GLU A 203 -23.69 28.19 -3.66
C GLU A 203 -22.96 27.02 -2.98
N HIS A 204 -23.67 26.18 -2.23
CA HIS A 204 -23.09 25.08 -1.46
C HIS A 204 -23.86 23.79 -1.66
N TYR A 205 -23.17 22.68 -1.37
CA TYR A 205 -23.78 21.41 -1.03
C TYR A 205 -23.80 21.24 0.48
N THR A 206 -24.94 20.80 1.01
CA THR A 206 -25.07 20.42 2.43
C THR A 206 -24.89 18.92 2.53
N ILE A 207 -23.85 18.51 3.28
CA ILE A 207 -23.48 17.11 3.47
C ILE A 207 -24.08 16.58 4.76
N THR A 208 -24.71 15.40 4.67
CA THR A 208 -25.29 14.69 5.83
C THR A 208 -25.07 13.20 5.68
N GLY A 209 -24.52 12.56 6.71
CA GLY A 209 -24.26 11.11 6.74
C GLY A 209 -23.04 10.76 7.59
N ASN A 210 -22.65 9.49 7.55
CA ASN A 210 -21.55 8.97 8.35
C ASN A 210 -20.52 8.29 7.46
N LYS A 211 -19.26 8.54 7.73
CA LYS A 211 -18.10 7.91 7.10
C LYS A 211 -17.24 7.23 8.16
N THR A 212 -16.51 6.19 7.76
CA THR A 212 -15.65 5.44 8.68
C THR A 212 -14.38 5.01 7.98
N TRP A 213 -13.37 4.63 8.75
CA TRP A 213 -12.05 4.25 8.27
C TRP A 213 -11.39 5.37 7.44
N VAL A 214 -11.49 6.60 7.97
CA VAL A 214 -10.89 7.77 7.35
C VAL A 214 -9.48 7.96 7.90
N THR A 215 -8.50 7.46 7.14
CA THR A 215 -7.09 7.59 7.48
C THR A 215 -6.66 9.05 7.46
N HIS A 216 -6.02 9.53 8.52
CA HIS A 216 -5.49 10.91 8.66
C HIS A 216 -6.57 11.99 8.65
N GLY A 217 -7.82 11.64 8.92
CA GLY A 217 -8.98 12.52 8.79
C GLY A 217 -8.89 13.80 9.61
N ALA A 218 -8.42 13.74 10.87
CA ALA A 218 -8.29 14.91 11.72
C ALA A 218 -7.28 15.93 11.16
N ARG A 219 -6.08 15.47 10.76
CA ARG A 219 -4.97 16.32 10.29
C ARG A 219 -5.00 16.67 8.80
N SER A 220 -6.02 16.24 8.05
CA SER A 220 -6.18 16.62 6.65
C SER A 220 -6.77 18.02 6.50
N ASP A 221 -6.50 18.67 5.36
CA ASP A 221 -7.02 19.98 4.98
C ASP A 221 -8.09 19.88 3.89
N VAL A 222 -8.07 18.78 3.10
CA VAL A 222 -9.04 18.53 2.05
C VAL A 222 -9.43 17.06 2.04
N MET A 223 -10.72 16.81 1.96
CA MET A 223 -11.32 15.48 1.87
C MET A 223 -11.73 15.17 0.44
N MET A 224 -11.25 14.05 -0.12
CA MET A 224 -11.84 13.44 -1.32
C MET A 224 -13.12 12.74 -0.89
N LEU A 225 -14.22 13.49 -0.80
CA LEU A 225 -15.47 13.03 -0.19
C LEU A 225 -16.43 12.51 -1.25
N LEU A 226 -16.76 11.22 -1.17
CA LEU A 226 -17.78 10.60 -2.02
C LEU A 226 -19.15 10.67 -1.35
N ALA A 227 -20.12 11.33 -1.99
CA ALA A 227 -21.46 11.46 -1.47
C ALA A 227 -22.52 11.34 -2.58
N ARG A 228 -23.77 11.03 -2.21
CA ARG A 228 -24.89 10.87 -3.13
C ARG A 228 -25.57 12.21 -3.37
N THR A 229 -25.47 12.71 -4.59
CA THR A 229 -26.16 13.92 -5.06
C THR A 229 -27.55 13.63 -5.63
N ASN A 230 -27.73 12.44 -6.23
CA ASN A 230 -29.03 12.04 -6.75
C ASN A 230 -29.59 10.81 -5.98
N PRO A 231 -30.59 10.98 -5.10
CA PRO A 231 -31.17 9.87 -4.34
C PRO A 231 -32.06 8.93 -5.18
N ASP A 232 -32.56 9.40 -6.32
CA ASP A 232 -33.46 8.63 -7.20
C ASP A 232 -32.65 7.67 -8.10
N GLU A 233 -31.39 7.99 -8.34
CA GLU A 233 -30.46 7.13 -9.05
C GLU A 233 -29.82 6.11 -8.11
N LYS A 234 -30.24 4.85 -8.24
CA LYS A 234 -29.66 3.74 -7.48
C LYS A 234 -28.27 3.36 -7.99
N GLY A 235 -27.46 2.80 -7.10
CA GLY A 235 -26.11 2.34 -7.42
C GLY A 235 -25.12 3.50 -7.63
N TYR A 236 -24.19 3.32 -8.54
CA TYR A 236 -23.00 4.19 -8.67
C TYR A 236 -23.28 5.55 -9.34
N LYS A 237 -24.30 5.64 -10.19
CA LYS A 237 -24.61 6.85 -10.99
C LYS A 237 -25.08 8.05 -10.16
N GLY A 238 -25.60 7.81 -8.96
CA GLY A 238 -26.03 8.87 -8.06
C GLY A 238 -24.88 9.44 -7.19
N LEU A 239 -23.65 8.97 -7.34
CA LEU A 239 -22.52 9.35 -6.51
C LEU A 239 -21.65 10.42 -7.18
N SER A 240 -21.25 11.43 -6.41
CA SER A 240 -20.40 12.53 -6.83
C SER A 240 -19.20 12.65 -5.88
N MET A 241 -18.06 13.09 -6.43
CA MET A 241 -16.83 13.32 -5.68
C MET A 241 -16.66 14.81 -5.40
N PHE A 242 -16.29 15.15 -4.16
CA PHE A 242 -16.06 16.51 -3.71
C PHE A 242 -14.66 16.71 -3.20
N LEU A 243 -14.07 17.86 -3.49
CA LEU A 243 -12.86 18.40 -2.88
C LEU A 243 -13.28 19.21 -1.64
N ALA A 244 -13.64 18.50 -0.58
CA ALA A 244 -14.26 19.11 0.59
C ALA A 244 -13.18 19.66 1.53
N GLU A 245 -12.92 20.97 1.45
CA GLU A 245 -11.97 21.66 2.31
C GLU A 245 -12.47 21.66 3.77
N LYS A 246 -11.54 21.49 4.70
CA LYS A 246 -11.80 21.58 6.14
C LYS A 246 -10.61 22.19 6.87
N GLN A 247 -10.81 22.63 8.11
CA GLN A 247 -9.73 23.03 8.97
C GLN A 247 -8.99 21.80 9.49
N ARG A 248 -7.66 21.90 9.57
CA ARG A 248 -6.83 20.89 10.20
C ARG A 248 -7.13 20.84 11.69
N GLY A 249 -7.46 19.66 12.19
CA GLY A 249 -7.62 19.43 13.63
C GLY A 249 -6.31 19.05 14.31
N ASP A 250 -6.36 19.00 15.61
CA ASP A 250 -5.30 18.55 16.51
C ASP A 250 -5.84 17.53 17.52
N ASP A 251 -5.03 17.16 18.51
CA ASP A 251 -5.40 16.17 19.52
C ASP A 251 -6.49 16.67 20.48
N ASP A 252 -6.62 18.00 20.67
CA ASP A 252 -7.63 18.61 21.55
C ASP A 252 -8.97 18.83 20.81
N ASN A 253 -8.90 19.10 19.49
CA ASN A 253 -10.07 19.32 18.64
C ASN A 253 -9.85 18.70 17.26
N MET A 254 -10.21 17.43 17.12
CA MET A 254 -9.99 16.66 15.89
C MET A 254 -10.75 17.20 14.68
N PHE A 255 -11.95 17.78 14.90
CA PHE A 255 -12.81 18.27 13.82
C PHE A 255 -13.41 19.65 14.19
N PRO A 256 -12.64 20.72 13.92
CA PRO A 256 -13.06 22.07 14.33
C PRO A 256 -14.18 22.70 13.49
N ASP A 257 -14.48 22.12 12.31
CA ASP A 257 -15.49 22.68 11.42
C ASP A 257 -16.93 22.42 11.92
N GLU A 258 -17.80 23.43 11.75
CA GLU A 258 -19.24 23.28 11.98
C GLU A 258 -19.82 22.20 11.05
N GLY A 259 -20.61 21.29 11.59
CA GLY A 259 -21.25 20.20 10.86
C GLY A 259 -20.36 18.99 10.62
N ILE A 260 -19.16 18.95 11.21
CA ILE A 260 -18.34 17.74 11.29
C ILE A 260 -18.15 17.36 12.76
N SER A 261 -18.31 16.09 13.06
CA SER A 261 -17.94 15.47 14.34
C SER A 261 -17.39 14.08 14.09
N GLY A 262 -16.73 13.50 15.07
CA GLY A 262 -16.17 12.16 14.91
C GLY A 262 -15.27 11.76 16.06
N GLY A 263 -14.64 10.62 15.91
CA GLY A 263 -13.71 10.08 16.90
C GLY A 263 -12.71 9.14 16.27
N GLU A 264 -11.68 8.83 17.03
CA GLU A 264 -10.66 7.87 16.65
C GLU A 264 -11.21 6.44 16.73
N ILE A 265 -10.81 5.61 15.77
CA ILE A 265 -10.98 4.16 15.80
C ILE A 265 -9.63 3.56 16.21
N GLU A 266 -9.56 3.00 17.41
CA GLU A 266 -8.35 2.29 17.87
C GLU A 266 -8.09 1.07 16.97
N VAL A 267 -6.86 0.94 16.49
CA VAL A 267 -6.48 -0.08 15.49
C VAL A 267 -5.34 -0.95 15.96
N LEU A 268 -5.30 -2.19 15.45
CA LEU A 268 -4.29 -3.17 15.75
C LEU A 268 -2.88 -2.75 15.27
N GLY A 269 -2.81 -2.18 14.07
CA GLY A 269 -1.62 -1.69 13.39
C GLY A 269 -1.99 -0.58 12.42
N TYR A 270 -1.06 -0.16 11.54
CA TYR A 270 -1.31 0.96 10.66
C TYR A 270 -1.53 2.27 11.43
N ARG A 271 -0.86 2.38 12.56
CA ARG A 271 -0.91 3.54 13.44
C ARG A 271 -0.05 4.69 12.91
N GLY A 272 -0.05 5.83 13.58
CA GLY A 272 0.76 7.00 13.23
C GLY A 272 0.05 8.05 12.40
N MET A 273 -1.05 7.68 11.75
CA MET A 273 -1.96 8.61 11.05
C MET A 273 -3.33 8.66 11.74
N LYS A 274 -3.65 7.63 12.49
CA LYS A 274 -4.94 7.32 13.09
C LYS A 274 -6.06 7.11 12.06
N GLU A 275 -7.04 6.31 12.45
CA GLU A 275 -8.26 6.05 11.69
C GLU A 275 -9.44 6.71 12.39
N TYR A 276 -10.36 7.28 11.62
CA TYR A 276 -11.47 8.02 12.18
C TYR A 276 -12.81 7.56 11.63
N GLU A 277 -13.82 7.63 12.49
CA GLU A 277 -15.22 7.76 12.07
C GLU A 277 -15.57 9.25 12.04
N MET A 278 -16.37 9.65 11.06
CA MET A 278 -16.77 11.04 10.85
C MET A 278 -18.28 11.11 10.59
N ALA A 279 -18.95 11.97 11.31
CA ALA A 279 -20.36 12.28 11.09
C ALA A 279 -20.47 13.70 10.50
N PHE A 280 -21.26 13.81 9.44
CA PHE A 280 -21.61 15.07 8.79
C PHE A 280 -23.06 15.41 9.11
N ASP A 281 -23.28 16.56 9.72
CA ASP A 281 -24.61 17.09 10.03
C ASP A 281 -24.72 18.54 9.55
N GLY A 282 -25.05 18.68 8.28
CA GLY A 282 -25.17 19.99 7.66
C GLY A 282 -23.85 20.63 7.24
N PHE A 283 -22.76 19.87 7.13
CA PHE A 283 -21.46 20.37 6.67
C PHE A 283 -21.58 20.98 5.26
N LYS A 284 -21.00 22.17 5.07
CA LYS A 284 -21.13 22.92 3.81
C LYS A 284 -19.90 22.77 2.95
N VAL A 285 -20.08 22.30 1.73
CA VAL A 285 -19.05 22.22 0.70
C VAL A 285 -19.43 23.15 -0.44
N LYS A 286 -18.52 24.03 -0.86
CA LYS A 286 -18.78 24.95 -1.97
C LYS A 286 -19.10 24.20 -3.26
N LYS A 287 -19.97 24.77 -4.09
CA LYS A 287 -20.40 24.18 -5.35
C LYS A 287 -19.24 23.99 -6.33
N GLU A 288 -18.31 24.92 -6.38
CA GLU A 288 -17.07 24.85 -7.17
C GLU A 288 -16.14 23.69 -6.78
N ASN A 289 -16.33 23.10 -5.60
CA ASN A 289 -15.57 21.98 -5.10
C ASN A 289 -16.17 20.60 -5.46
N LEU A 290 -17.23 20.57 -6.28
CA LEU A 290 -17.66 19.34 -6.96
C LEU A 290 -16.61 18.99 -8.02
N LEU A 291 -15.95 17.83 -7.90
CA LEU A 291 -14.87 17.43 -8.80
C LEU A 291 -15.34 17.34 -10.26
N GLY A 292 -14.75 18.16 -11.12
CA GLY A 292 -15.11 18.26 -12.54
C GLY A 292 -16.50 18.90 -12.78
N GLU A 293 -17.08 19.54 -11.77
CA GLU A 293 -18.34 20.31 -11.82
C GLU A 293 -19.56 19.53 -12.34
N LYS A 294 -19.49 18.20 -12.34
CA LYS A 294 -20.55 17.33 -12.84
C LYS A 294 -20.95 16.26 -11.86
N GLU A 295 -22.22 16.30 -11.43
CA GLU A 295 -22.80 15.27 -10.57
C GLU A 295 -22.85 13.89 -11.25
N GLY A 296 -22.85 12.83 -10.43
CA GLY A 296 -23.00 11.45 -10.87
C GLY A 296 -21.73 10.79 -11.43
N ASN A 297 -20.60 11.51 -11.50
CA ASN A 297 -19.34 10.99 -12.03
C ASN A 297 -18.39 10.45 -10.98
N GLY A 298 -18.69 10.58 -9.68
CA GLY A 298 -17.74 10.28 -8.61
C GLY A 298 -17.22 8.84 -8.61
N PHE A 299 -18.07 7.88 -8.92
CA PHE A 299 -17.63 6.49 -9.02
C PHE A 299 -16.70 6.24 -10.21
N LYS A 300 -16.99 6.85 -11.38
CA LYS A 300 -16.14 6.72 -12.55
C LYS A 300 -14.75 7.30 -12.29
N GLN A 301 -14.68 8.50 -11.73
CA GLN A 301 -13.44 9.18 -11.35
C GLN A 301 -12.61 8.32 -10.39
N MET A 302 -13.24 7.70 -9.39
CA MET A 302 -12.57 6.76 -8.50
C MET A 302 -12.04 5.51 -9.21
N MET A 303 -12.81 4.94 -10.14
CA MET A 303 -12.37 3.74 -10.86
C MET A 303 -11.11 3.98 -11.69
N GLU A 304 -10.96 5.16 -12.26
CA GLU A 304 -9.78 5.58 -13.01
C GLU A 304 -8.54 5.71 -12.10
N THR A 305 -8.75 6.06 -10.83
CA THR A 305 -7.68 6.20 -9.82
C THR A 305 -7.27 4.87 -9.17
N PHE A 306 -8.17 3.90 -9.15
CA PHE A 306 -7.94 2.63 -8.41
C PHE A 306 -6.81 1.77 -8.94
N GLU A 307 -6.43 1.86 -10.21
CA GLU A 307 -5.27 1.15 -10.73
C GLU A 307 -3.99 1.65 -10.02
N ALA A 308 -3.80 2.97 -9.98
CA ALA A 308 -2.67 3.60 -9.29
C ALA A 308 -2.68 3.28 -7.78
N ALA A 309 -3.83 3.39 -7.11
CA ALA A 309 -3.96 3.09 -5.69
C ALA A 309 -3.59 1.64 -5.34
N ARG A 310 -3.94 0.66 -6.18
CA ARG A 310 -3.56 -0.75 -5.98
C ARG A 310 -2.07 -0.97 -6.15
N ILE A 311 -1.46 -0.35 -7.15
CA ILE A 311 0.01 -0.40 -7.38
C ILE A 311 0.73 0.19 -6.17
N GLN A 312 0.28 1.33 -5.66
CA GLN A 312 0.80 1.96 -4.45
C GLN A 312 0.64 1.08 -3.20
N THR A 313 -0.50 0.39 -3.07
CA THR A 313 -0.70 -0.56 -1.97
C THR A 313 0.26 -1.74 -2.07
N ALA A 314 0.54 -2.23 -3.28
CA ALA A 314 1.53 -3.28 -3.51
C ALA A 314 2.93 -2.80 -3.11
N ALA A 315 3.32 -1.57 -3.46
CA ALA A 315 4.61 -0.99 -3.07
C ALA A 315 4.74 -0.84 -1.54
N ARG A 316 3.70 -0.38 -0.85
CA ARG A 316 3.67 -0.35 0.63
C ARG A 316 3.83 -1.75 1.23
N ALA A 317 3.16 -2.75 0.65
CA ALA A 317 3.27 -4.13 1.10
C ALA A 317 4.69 -4.68 0.91
N LEU A 318 5.37 -4.33 -0.17
CA LEU A 318 6.78 -4.68 -0.38
C LEU A 318 7.69 -4.08 0.69
N GLY A 319 7.48 -2.81 1.04
CA GLY A 319 8.24 -2.15 2.12
C GLY A 319 8.05 -2.86 3.46
N VAL A 320 6.81 -3.19 3.84
CA VAL A 320 6.51 -3.94 5.06
C VAL A 320 7.13 -5.35 5.03
N ALA A 321 7.08 -6.04 3.88
CA ALA A 321 7.70 -7.35 3.69
C ALA A 321 9.22 -7.28 3.85
N GLN A 322 9.85 -6.26 3.27
CA GLN A 322 11.29 -6.00 3.35
C GLN A 322 11.71 -5.71 4.80
N SER A 323 10.95 -4.89 5.52
CA SER A 323 11.17 -4.61 6.95
C SER A 323 11.10 -5.87 7.80
N ALA A 324 10.11 -6.73 7.55
CA ALA A 324 9.98 -8.01 8.24
C ALA A 324 11.16 -8.95 7.96
N PHE A 325 11.59 -9.01 6.69
CA PHE A 325 12.73 -9.81 6.26
C PHE A 325 14.03 -9.34 6.91
N GLU A 326 14.34 -8.05 6.87
CA GLU A 326 15.55 -7.47 7.45
C GLU A 326 15.61 -7.69 8.97
N THR A 327 14.48 -7.43 9.65
CA THR A 327 14.36 -7.63 11.10
C THR A 327 14.55 -9.11 11.49
N ALA A 328 13.93 -10.02 10.74
CA ALA A 328 14.06 -11.46 11.00
C ALA A 328 15.46 -11.98 10.72
N MET A 329 16.09 -11.50 9.65
CA MET A 329 17.44 -11.89 9.27
C MET A 329 18.49 -11.41 10.27
N GLN A 330 18.40 -10.13 10.68
CA GLN A 330 19.29 -9.58 11.71
C GLN A 330 19.17 -10.36 13.01
N TYR A 331 17.94 -10.59 13.47
CA TYR A 331 17.72 -11.38 14.68
C TYR A 331 18.28 -12.81 14.57
N ALA A 332 18.09 -13.48 13.42
CA ALA A 332 18.60 -14.83 13.21
C ALA A 332 20.13 -14.89 13.18
N ILE A 333 20.80 -13.84 12.69
CA ILE A 333 22.27 -13.73 12.69
C ILE A 333 22.78 -13.52 14.12
N ASP A 334 22.18 -12.62 14.89
CA ASP A 334 22.65 -12.21 16.21
C ASP A 334 22.33 -13.22 17.32
N ARG A 335 21.21 -13.94 17.16
CA ARG A 335 20.76 -14.90 18.16
C ARG A 335 21.54 -16.20 18.10
N LEU A 336 22.33 -16.44 19.15
CA LEU A 336 23.08 -17.67 19.30
C LEU A 336 22.29 -18.75 20.04
N ASP A 337 22.49 -20.00 19.63
CA ASP A 337 22.01 -21.18 20.37
C ASP A 337 22.94 -21.53 21.56
N THR A 338 22.58 -22.55 22.30
CA THR A 338 23.37 -23.02 23.48
C THR A 338 24.78 -23.49 23.14
N ASN A 339 25.08 -23.78 21.89
CA ASN A 339 26.38 -24.21 21.39
C ASN A 339 27.17 -23.09 20.72
N GLY A 340 26.66 -21.85 20.76
CA GLY A 340 27.28 -20.68 20.15
C GLY A 340 27.07 -20.56 18.65
N GLY A 341 26.25 -21.40 18.02
CA GLY A 341 25.88 -21.30 16.62
C GLY A 341 24.73 -20.30 16.40
N SER A 342 24.77 -19.55 15.28
CA SER A 342 23.71 -18.62 14.90
C SER A 342 22.40 -19.36 14.58
N LEU A 343 21.25 -18.76 14.92
CA LEU A 343 19.95 -19.28 14.46
C LEU A 343 19.84 -19.26 12.94
N TYR A 344 20.54 -18.34 12.27
CA TYR A 344 20.63 -18.30 10.83
C TYR A 344 21.18 -19.58 10.21
N ASP A 345 22.16 -20.18 10.83
CA ASP A 345 22.85 -21.39 10.35
C ASP A 345 21.97 -22.66 10.47
N LYS A 346 20.80 -22.56 11.11
CA LYS A 346 19.84 -23.67 11.17
C LYS A 346 19.08 -23.79 9.85
N PRO A 347 19.11 -24.96 9.17
CA PRO A 347 18.55 -25.10 7.82
C PRO A 347 17.08 -24.67 7.67
N ARG A 348 16.26 -24.86 8.73
CA ARG A 348 14.85 -24.45 8.70
C ARG A 348 14.67 -22.93 8.75
N ASN A 349 15.50 -22.21 9.53
CA ASN A 349 15.48 -20.75 9.59
C ASN A 349 16.05 -20.15 8.31
N ALA A 350 17.19 -20.64 7.83
CA ALA A 350 17.77 -20.26 6.55
C ALA A 350 16.76 -20.44 5.41
N SER A 351 16.06 -21.57 5.36
CA SER A 351 15.02 -21.82 4.33
C SER A 351 13.87 -20.83 4.39
N LYS A 352 13.43 -20.40 5.60
CA LYS A 352 12.39 -19.36 5.74
C LYS A 352 12.88 -18.02 5.17
N ILE A 353 14.08 -17.61 5.53
CA ILE A 353 14.68 -16.35 5.08
C ILE A 353 14.85 -16.34 3.56
N VAL A 354 15.34 -17.46 2.99
CA VAL A 354 15.43 -17.63 1.52
C VAL A 354 14.06 -17.51 0.84
N SER A 355 13.03 -18.14 1.41
CA SER A 355 11.67 -18.04 0.89
C SER A 355 11.14 -16.59 0.94
N MET A 356 11.37 -15.89 2.07
CA MET A 356 10.99 -14.48 2.22
C MET A 356 11.65 -13.63 1.14
N ALA A 357 12.97 -13.71 0.96
CA ALA A 357 13.70 -12.96 -0.07
C ALA A 357 13.19 -13.23 -1.48
N THR A 358 12.95 -14.52 -1.80
CA THR A 358 12.46 -14.93 -3.13
C THR A 358 11.06 -14.41 -3.40
N GLU A 359 10.15 -14.52 -2.43
CA GLU A 359 8.75 -14.07 -2.58
C GLU A 359 8.66 -12.54 -2.67
N ILE A 360 9.49 -11.81 -1.90
CA ILE A 360 9.60 -10.35 -2.00
C ILE A 360 10.07 -9.96 -3.40
N MET A 361 11.11 -10.61 -3.93
CA MET A 361 11.62 -10.30 -5.27
C MET A 361 10.57 -10.58 -6.35
N ALA A 362 9.85 -11.68 -6.27
CA ALA A 362 8.78 -12.01 -7.22
C ALA A 362 7.64 -10.96 -7.17
N ALA A 363 7.19 -10.60 -5.97
CA ALA A 363 6.15 -9.60 -5.78
C ALA A 363 6.61 -8.20 -6.25
N ARG A 364 7.88 -7.84 -6.00
CA ARG A 364 8.49 -6.58 -6.44
C ARG A 364 8.49 -6.48 -7.96
N GLN A 365 8.95 -7.51 -8.67
CA GLN A 365 8.97 -7.49 -10.13
C GLN A 365 7.57 -7.37 -10.74
N LEU A 366 6.57 -8.03 -10.16
CA LEU A 366 5.18 -7.88 -10.61
C LEU A 366 4.63 -6.47 -10.34
N THR A 367 4.95 -5.88 -9.19
CA THR A 367 4.54 -4.50 -8.84
C THR A 367 5.19 -3.49 -9.79
N TYR A 368 6.49 -3.61 -10.03
CA TYR A 368 7.23 -2.75 -10.95
C TYR A 368 6.77 -2.92 -12.40
N TYR A 369 6.40 -4.14 -12.81
CA TYR A 369 5.79 -4.38 -14.11
C TYR A 369 4.45 -3.65 -14.24
N ALA A 370 3.55 -3.78 -13.26
CA ALA A 370 2.27 -3.08 -13.26
C ALA A 370 2.44 -1.55 -13.31
N ALA A 371 3.41 -1.00 -12.57
CA ALA A 371 3.73 0.43 -12.60
C ALA A 371 4.20 0.89 -13.98
N ARG A 372 5.10 0.14 -14.62
CA ARG A 372 5.57 0.45 -15.98
C ARG A 372 4.48 0.36 -17.04
N GLU A 373 3.53 -0.56 -16.88
CA GLU A 373 2.37 -0.63 -17.79
C GLU A 373 1.46 0.61 -17.62
N LYS A 374 1.27 1.08 -16.38
CA LYS A 374 0.55 2.34 -16.10
C LYS A 374 1.28 3.54 -16.72
N ASP A 375 2.60 3.63 -16.60
CA ASP A 375 3.43 4.70 -17.18
C ASP A 375 3.32 4.77 -18.71
N LYS A 376 3.10 3.63 -19.38
CA LYS A 376 2.84 3.57 -20.84
C LYS A 376 1.41 3.98 -21.22
N GLY A 377 0.57 4.31 -20.25
CA GLY A 377 -0.85 4.61 -20.49
C GLY A 377 -1.70 3.38 -20.78
N HIS A 378 -1.19 2.18 -20.53
CA HIS A 378 -1.96 0.95 -20.71
C HIS A 378 -2.95 0.77 -19.55
N ARG A 379 -4.10 0.17 -19.86
CA ARG A 379 -5.02 -0.31 -18.83
C ARG A 379 -4.39 -1.50 -18.11
N CYS A 380 -4.18 -1.38 -16.81
CA CYS A 380 -3.43 -2.35 -16.00
C CYS A 380 -4.18 -2.84 -14.75
N ASP A 381 -5.52 -2.83 -14.77
CA ASP A 381 -6.34 -3.31 -13.64
C ASP A 381 -6.09 -4.78 -13.28
N LEU A 382 -5.73 -5.63 -14.25
CA LEU A 382 -5.32 -7.01 -14.04
C LEU A 382 -4.00 -7.09 -13.29
N GLU A 383 -2.97 -6.45 -13.80
CA GLU A 383 -1.61 -6.44 -13.26
C GLU A 383 -1.58 -5.78 -11.88
N ALA A 384 -2.27 -4.66 -11.71
CA ALA A 384 -2.41 -3.95 -10.44
C ALA A 384 -3.13 -4.82 -9.39
N GLY A 385 -4.19 -5.53 -9.79
CA GLY A 385 -4.91 -6.47 -8.92
C GLY A 385 -4.03 -7.64 -8.48
N MET A 386 -3.30 -8.26 -9.43
CA MET A 386 -2.35 -9.35 -9.15
C MET A 386 -1.21 -8.88 -8.23
N ALA A 387 -0.61 -7.72 -8.51
CA ALA A 387 0.48 -7.14 -7.73
C ALA A 387 0.05 -6.90 -6.28
N LYS A 388 -1.10 -6.23 -6.07
CA LYS A 388 -1.64 -5.94 -4.74
C LYS A 388 -1.94 -7.23 -3.97
N MET A 389 -2.59 -8.19 -4.58
CA MET A 389 -2.94 -9.45 -3.93
C MET A 389 -1.69 -10.26 -3.55
N LEU A 390 -0.69 -10.34 -4.43
CA LEU A 390 0.55 -11.07 -4.16
C LEU A 390 1.37 -10.36 -3.08
N ALA A 391 1.65 -9.06 -3.23
CA ALA A 391 2.49 -8.30 -2.31
C ALA A 391 1.91 -8.28 -0.89
N ALA A 392 0.58 -8.08 -0.74
CA ALA A 392 -0.08 -8.12 0.57
C ALA A 392 0.03 -9.49 1.25
N ARG A 393 -0.10 -10.59 0.48
CA ARG A 393 0.10 -11.96 0.99
C ARG A 393 1.55 -12.21 1.40
N VAL A 394 2.51 -11.73 0.61
CA VAL A 394 3.94 -11.84 0.90
C VAL A 394 4.30 -11.06 2.16
N ALA A 395 3.78 -9.83 2.32
CA ALA A 395 4.01 -9.04 3.53
C ALA A 395 3.55 -9.77 4.80
N TRP A 396 2.34 -10.34 4.76
CA TRP A 396 1.84 -11.14 5.87
C TRP A 396 2.71 -12.37 6.14
N ALA A 397 3.08 -13.13 5.11
CA ALA A 397 3.89 -14.33 5.24
C ALA A 397 5.29 -14.02 5.78
N CYS A 398 5.89 -12.89 5.35
CA CYS A 398 7.18 -12.43 5.87
C CYS A 398 7.09 -12.03 7.34
N ALA A 399 6.06 -11.28 7.73
CA ALA A 399 5.87 -10.84 9.10
C ALA A 399 5.62 -12.04 10.05
N ASP A 400 4.77 -12.99 9.65
CA ASP A 400 4.50 -14.23 10.40
C ASP A 400 5.77 -15.08 10.56
N ASN A 401 6.53 -15.29 9.48
CA ASN A 401 7.81 -15.98 9.55
C ASN A 401 8.84 -15.22 10.42
N GLY A 402 8.81 -13.88 10.38
CA GLY A 402 9.65 -13.05 11.24
C GLY A 402 9.36 -13.29 12.72
N VAL A 403 8.10 -13.24 13.14
CA VAL A 403 7.68 -13.57 14.51
C VAL A 403 8.11 -14.99 14.88
N GLN A 404 7.91 -15.95 13.99
CA GLN A 404 8.29 -17.33 14.25
C GLN A 404 9.80 -17.52 14.41
N ILE A 405 10.63 -16.77 13.67
CA ILE A 405 12.10 -16.79 13.79
C ILE A 405 12.53 -16.20 15.14
N HIS A 406 11.85 -15.15 15.62
CA HIS A 406 12.12 -14.56 16.94
C HIS A 406 11.68 -15.47 18.10
N GLY A 407 10.81 -16.46 17.86
CA GLY A 407 10.27 -17.34 18.92
C GLY A 407 9.48 -16.53 19.95
N GLY A 408 9.69 -16.79 21.24
CA GLY A 408 9.01 -16.07 22.32
C GLY A 408 9.22 -14.55 22.28
N ASN A 409 10.40 -14.09 21.86
CA ASN A 409 10.71 -12.67 21.71
C ASN A 409 9.84 -12.00 20.62
N GLY A 410 9.45 -12.73 19.58
CA GLY A 410 8.56 -12.20 18.53
C GLY A 410 7.13 -11.94 19.00
N PHE A 411 6.76 -12.50 20.16
CA PHE A 411 5.45 -12.27 20.78
C PHE A 411 5.48 -11.15 21.84
N ALA A 412 6.67 -10.62 22.15
CA ALA A 412 6.85 -9.51 23.08
C ALA A 412 6.75 -8.17 22.36
N LEU A 413 6.06 -7.21 22.98
CA LEU A 413 5.85 -5.88 22.41
C LEU A 413 7.13 -5.06 22.22
N GLU A 414 8.20 -5.39 22.93
CA GLU A 414 9.49 -4.68 22.84
C GLU A 414 10.24 -4.94 21.52
N TYR A 415 9.87 -5.98 20.77
CA TYR A 415 10.50 -6.32 19.50
C TYR A 415 9.71 -5.75 18.32
N PRO A 416 10.37 -5.02 17.39
CA PRO A 416 9.70 -4.37 16.26
C PRO A 416 8.91 -5.31 15.36
N ILE A 417 9.27 -6.60 15.31
CA ILE A 417 8.57 -7.59 14.49
C ILE A 417 7.08 -7.74 14.88
N SER A 418 6.73 -7.50 16.16
CA SER A 418 5.36 -7.51 16.66
C SER A 418 4.50 -6.40 15.98
N ARG A 419 5.07 -5.19 15.86
CA ARG A 419 4.47 -4.08 15.12
C ARG A 419 4.30 -4.41 13.63
N ILE A 420 5.36 -4.94 13.00
CA ILE A 420 5.35 -5.25 11.57
C ILE A 420 4.28 -6.30 11.25
N LEU A 421 4.04 -7.27 12.14
CA LEU A 421 2.95 -8.23 12.00
C LEU A 421 1.58 -7.51 12.01
N CYS A 422 1.35 -6.63 12.98
CA CYS A 422 0.11 -5.86 13.07
C CYS A 422 -0.10 -4.98 11.82
N ASP A 423 0.95 -4.28 11.38
CA ASP A 423 0.93 -3.40 10.20
C ASP A 423 0.65 -4.18 8.90
N SER A 424 1.19 -5.41 8.79
CA SER A 424 1.03 -6.22 7.57
C SER A 424 -0.42 -6.69 7.35
N ARG A 425 -1.23 -6.78 8.42
CA ARG A 425 -2.57 -7.36 8.34
C ARG A 425 -3.53 -6.52 7.50
N ILE A 426 -3.46 -5.19 7.61
CA ILE A 426 -4.38 -4.29 6.91
C ILE A 426 -4.24 -4.38 5.38
N LEU A 427 -3.05 -4.70 4.87
CA LEU A 427 -2.76 -4.76 3.44
C LEU A 427 -3.64 -5.76 2.66
N ASN A 428 -4.18 -6.78 3.32
CA ASN A 428 -5.14 -7.71 2.73
C ASN A 428 -6.60 -7.23 2.81
N ILE A 429 -6.87 -6.15 3.56
CA ILE A 429 -8.22 -5.68 3.88
C ILE A 429 -8.58 -4.43 3.09
N PHE A 430 -7.78 -3.35 3.22
CA PHE A 430 -8.11 -2.05 2.64
C PHE A 430 -7.78 -1.94 1.14
N GLU A 431 -8.28 -0.87 0.51
CA GLU A 431 -8.04 -0.53 -0.91
C GLU A 431 -8.37 -1.70 -1.86
N GLY A 432 -9.49 -2.34 -1.57
CA GLY A 432 -9.96 -3.57 -2.21
C GLY A 432 -9.41 -4.82 -1.53
N THR A 433 -10.31 -5.59 -0.89
CA THR A 433 -9.90 -6.82 -0.18
C THR A 433 -9.24 -7.83 -1.13
N ALA A 434 -8.55 -8.81 -0.56
CA ALA A 434 -7.94 -9.89 -1.37
C ALA A 434 -8.98 -10.59 -2.27
N GLU A 435 -10.22 -10.75 -1.78
CA GLU A 435 -11.34 -11.33 -2.53
C GLU A 435 -11.77 -10.44 -3.70
N ILE A 436 -11.89 -9.11 -3.47
CA ILE A 436 -12.20 -8.15 -4.54
C ILE A 436 -11.10 -8.13 -5.62
N GLN A 437 -9.81 -8.23 -5.22
CA GLN A 437 -8.73 -8.35 -6.20
C GLN A 437 -8.84 -9.65 -7.00
N ALA A 438 -9.14 -10.77 -6.36
CA ALA A 438 -9.34 -12.05 -7.03
C ALA A 438 -10.50 -11.99 -8.04
N ASP A 439 -11.61 -11.34 -7.68
CA ASP A 439 -12.75 -11.12 -8.59
C ASP A 439 -12.37 -10.28 -9.81
N ILE A 440 -11.59 -9.21 -9.63
CA ILE A 440 -11.12 -8.34 -10.73
C ILE A 440 -10.23 -9.15 -11.67
N VAL A 441 -9.23 -9.85 -11.12
CA VAL A 441 -8.31 -10.72 -11.88
C VAL A 441 -9.10 -11.77 -12.67
N THR A 442 -10.03 -12.45 -12.03
CA THR A 442 -10.85 -13.50 -12.68
C THR A 442 -11.68 -12.93 -13.83
N ARG A 443 -12.39 -11.83 -13.61
CA ARG A 443 -13.20 -11.17 -14.66
C ARG A 443 -12.35 -10.75 -15.86
N ARG A 444 -11.14 -10.23 -15.62
CA ARG A 444 -10.25 -9.83 -16.71
C ARG A 444 -9.72 -11.01 -17.50
N LEU A 445 -9.26 -12.06 -16.82
CA LEU A 445 -8.78 -13.28 -17.50
C LEU A 445 -9.88 -13.95 -18.35
N VAL A 446 -11.11 -14.03 -17.84
CA VAL A 446 -12.25 -14.58 -18.60
C VAL A 446 -12.64 -13.69 -19.77
N SER A 447 -12.60 -12.36 -19.62
CA SER A 447 -12.95 -11.41 -20.70
C SER A 447 -11.92 -11.34 -21.83
N THR A 448 -10.65 -11.68 -21.54
CA THR A 448 -9.56 -11.69 -22.54
C THR A 448 -9.44 -13.02 -23.29
N ASN A 449 -10.05 -14.10 -22.76
CA ASN A 449 -10.19 -15.40 -23.42
C ASN A 449 -11.68 -15.72 -23.55
N PRO A 450 -12.41 -15.16 -24.54
CA PRO A 450 -13.74 -15.65 -24.84
C PRO A 450 -13.61 -17.11 -25.33
N ALA A 451 -14.29 -18.01 -24.65
CA ALA A 451 -14.36 -19.44 -25.02
C ALA A 451 -15.02 -19.64 -26.38
#